data_46c18d63b9c10926faf2048cf38d91b0
#
_entry.id   46c18d63b9c10926faf2048cf38d91b0
#
_cell.length_a   1.000
_cell.length_b   1.000
_cell.length_c   1.000
_cell.angle_alpha   90.00
_cell.angle_beta   90.00
_cell.angle_gamma   90.00
#
_symmetry.space_group_name_H-M   'P 1'
#
loop_
_entity.id
_entity.type
_entity.pdbx_description
1 polymer ?
#
loop_
_entity_poly.entity_id
_entity_poly.type
_entity_poly.pdbx_seq_one_letter_code
_entity_poly.pdbx_strand_id
1 'polypeptide(L)'
;KFGDQNKTRFVTPREEITPPVKSGILSKLDKFFRTDLYKRIQKKVEERRTEGEVKKLKAEKKKINVKHSHKYFPPTSRTAESLFIVEGLSAMGSILQKRNPVREGVYALKGKIKNARSLSDLADNKEILELMHILNLEPNSPNSTCPYQKIVIATDQDPDGAHITSLLISLFYNWFPWVIERKMLHFLETPLVSA
;
A
#
# COMPACT_ATOMS: atom_id res chain seq x y z
N LYS A 1 23.49 39.68 12.94
CA LYS A 1 22.52 39.17 13.95
C LYS A 1 21.72 38.05 13.34
N PHE A 2 21.96 36.82 13.79
CA PHE A 2 21.19 35.66 13.37
C PHE A 2 20.29 35.34 14.53
N GLY A 3 19.00 35.64 14.42
CA GLY A 3 18.33 35.58 15.62
C GLY A 3 17.01 35.27 15.82
N ASP A 4 16.21 34.48 15.39
CA ASP A 4 15.07 34.00 16.17
C ASP A 4 15.50 32.80 16.96
N GLN A 5 15.22 32.74 18.27
CA GLN A 5 15.54 31.59 19.10
C GLN A 5 14.89 30.28 18.63
N ASN A 6 13.85 30.37 17.80
CA ASN A 6 13.19 29.22 17.20
C ASN A 6 13.92 28.61 16.00
N LYS A 7 15.04 29.18 15.56
CA LYS A 7 15.91 28.67 14.48
C LYS A 7 15.20 28.32 13.15
N THR A 8 14.02 28.89 12.91
CA THR A 8 13.15 28.50 11.79
C THR A 8 13.29 29.36 10.54
N ARG A 9 13.89 30.55 10.67
CA ARG A 9 14.15 31.45 9.54
C ARG A 9 15.30 32.42 9.82
N PHE A 10 15.91 32.90 8.76
CA PHE A 10 16.85 34.03 8.83
C PHE A 10 16.07 35.35 9.07
N VAL A 11 16.46 36.11 10.10
CA VAL A 11 15.89 37.41 10.40
C VAL A 11 16.56 38.53 9.57
N THR A 12 17.76 38.26 9.05
CA THR A 12 18.47 39.19 8.16
C THR A 12 17.85 39.15 6.77
N PRO A 13 17.45 40.27 6.18
CA PRO A 13 16.96 40.32 4.81
C PRO A 13 17.94 39.66 3.85
N ARG A 14 17.41 38.93 2.89
CA ARG A 14 18.20 38.13 1.93
C ARG A 14 19.19 38.98 1.14
N GLU A 15 18.91 40.27 1.01
CA GLU A 15 19.71 41.28 0.32
C GLU A 15 20.96 41.67 1.09
N GLU A 16 20.99 41.53 2.42
CA GLU A 16 22.14 41.83 3.26
C GLU A 16 23.22 40.74 3.24
N ILE A 17 22.94 39.55 2.67
CA ILE A 17 23.92 38.51 2.53
C ILE A 17 24.77 38.77 1.29
N THR A 18 25.96 39.31 1.49
CA THR A 18 26.88 39.62 0.38
C THR A 18 27.24 38.36 -0.42
N PRO A 19 27.43 38.46 -1.75
CA PRO A 19 27.77 37.33 -2.62
C PRO A 19 28.95 36.47 -2.14
N PRO A 20 30.06 37.04 -1.62
CA PRO A 20 31.18 36.27 -1.09
C PRO A 20 30.83 35.41 0.13
N VAL A 21 29.99 35.93 1.03
CA VAL A 21 29.54 35.18 2.22
C VAL A 21 28.62 34.02 1.80
N LYS A 22 27.73 34.29 0.84
CA LYS A 22 26.84 33.31 0.29
C LYS A 22 27.60 32.15 -0.38
N SER A 23 28.60 32.47 -1.20
CA SER A 23 29.43 31.45 -1.87
C SER A 23 30.26 30.61 -0.88
N GLY A 24 30.80 31.28 0.16
CA GLY A 24 31.52 30.59 1.24
C GLY A 24 30.67 29.64 2.04
N ILE A 25 29.43 30.04 2.36
CA ILE A 25 28.46 29.14 3.04
C ILE A 25 28.09 27.96 2.15
N LEU A 26 27.77 28.23 0.89
CA LEU A 26 27.39 27.14 -0.07
C LEU A 26 28.54 26.16 -0.27
N SER A 27 29.79 26.61 -0.40
CA SER A 27 30.96 25.76 -0.52
C SER A 27 31.17 24.86 0.72
N LYS A 28 30.96 25.40 1.94
CA LYS A 28 31.05 24.60 3.16
C LYS A 28 29.92 23.58 3.29
N LEU A 29 28.72 23.97 2.92
CA LEU A 29 27.57 23.06 2.88
C LEU A 29 27.79 21.92 1.86
N ASP A 30 28.29 22.26 0.67
CA ASP A 30 28.58 21.26 -0.37
C ASP A 30 29.64 20.24 0.08
N LYS A 31 30.69 20.73 0.76
CA LYS A 31 31.69 19.86 1.42
C LYS A 31 31.05 18.95 2.49
N PHE A 32 30.16 19.50 3.31
CA PHE A 32 29.45 18.74 4.33
C PHE A 32 28.57 17.65 3.74
N PHE A 33 27.80 17.96 2.69
CA PHE A 33 26.93 17.00 2.01
C PHE A 33 27.67 15.83 1.35
N ARG A 34 28.97 16.01 1.07
CA ARG A 34 29.83 14.94 0.53
C ARG A 34 30.47 14.07 1.61
N THR A 35 30.36 14.43 2.90
CA THR A 35 30.99 13.68 3.97
C THR A 35 30.27 12.36 4.28
N ASP A 36 31.02 11.37 4.74
CA ASP A 36 30.45 10.10 5.22
C ASP A 36 29.53 10.30 6.43
N LEU A 37 29.80 11.32 7.24
CA LEU A 37 28.92 11.70 8.35
C LEU A 37 27.51 12.07 7.85
N TYR A 38 27.42 12.90 6.80
CA TYR A 38 26.13 13.27 6.22
C TYR A 38 25.38 12.08 5.65
N LYS A 39 26.07 11.19 4.93
CA LYS A 39 25.49 9.93 4.42
C LYS A 39 24.96 9.05 5.53
N ARG A 40 25.72 8.93 6.65
CA ARG A 40 25.29 8.17 7.83
C ARG A 40 24.09 8.81 8.52
N ILE A 41 24.04 10.13 8.60
CA ILE A 41 22.88 10.87 9.15
C ILE A 41 21.66 10.63 8.27
N GLN A 42 21.79 10.79 6.96
CA GLN A 42 20.68 10.54 6.01
C GLN A 42 20.14 9.11 6.15
N LYS A 43 21.04 8.11 6.15
CA LYS A 43 20.63 6.72 6.33
C LYS A 43 19.85 6.53 7.63
N LYS A 44 20.32 7.10 8.73
CA LYS A 44 19.66 6.98 10.03
C LYS A 44 18.32 7.72 10.11
N VAL A 45 18.18 8.84 9.41
CA VAL A 45 16.91 9.57 9.28
C VAL A 45 15.90 8.73 8.49
N GLU A 46 16.33 8.14 7.37
CA GLU A 46 15.47 7.28 6.55
C GLU A 46 15.04 6.01 7.28
N GLU A 47 15.95 5.36 8.01
CA GLU A 47 15.62 4.20 8.86
C GLU A 47 14.55 4.56 9.89
N ARG A 48 14.67 5.68 10.60
CA ARG A 48 13.67 6.14 11.58
C ARG A 48 12.34 6.49 10.94
N ARG A 49 12.36 7.09 9.75
CA ARG A 49 11.14 7.41 8.99
C ARG A 49 10.41 6.13 8.62
N THR A 50 11.14 5.17 8.06
CA THR A 50 10.58 3.87 7.67
C THR A 50 10.01 3.11 8.87
N GLU A 51 10.72 3.10 10.00
CA GLU A 51 10.22 2.50 11.25
C GLU A 51 8.93 3.17 11.74
N GLY A 52 8.84 4.50 11.65
CA GLY A 52 7.65 5.27 12.01
C GLY A 52 6.45 4.94 11.11
N GLU A 53 6.68 4.86 9.80
CA GLU A 53 5.65 4.49 8.82
C GLU A 53 5.16 3.05 9.02
N VAL A 54 6.06 2.10 9.29
CA VAL A 54 5.70 0.71 9.61
C VAL A 54 4.86 0.63 10.89
N LYS A 55 5.22 1.39 11.93
CA LYS A 55 4.44 1.44 13.18
C LYS A 55 3.04 2.01 12.93
N LYS A 56 2.93 3.10 12.15
CA LYS A 56 1.64 3.69 11.75
C LYS A 56 0.79 2.66 11.00
N LEU A 57 1.34 1.99 10.01
CA LEU A 57 0.64 0.98 9.21
C LEU A 57 0.11 -0.17 10.07
N LYS A 58 0.94 -0.70 10.98
CA LYS A 58 0.52 -1.76 11.93
C LYS A 58 -0.59 -1.29 12.85
N ALA A 59 -0.54 -0.04 13.31
CA ALA A 59 -1.57 0.53 14.17
C ALA A 59 -2.90 0.70 13.42
N GLU A 60 -2.87 1.22 12.18
CA GLU A 60 -4.07 1.36 11.35
C GLU A 60 -4.65 -0.01 10.97
N LYS A 61 -3.82 -0.98 10.58
CA LYS A 61 -4.27 -2.36 10.30
C LYS A 61 -4.99 -3.00 11.49
N LYS A 62 -4.53 -2.74 12.73
CA LYS A 62 -5.20 -3.26 13.95
C LYS A 62 -6.58 -2.66 14.20
N LYS A 63 -6.85 -1.44 13.74
CA LYS A 63 -8.16 -0.79 13.88
C LYS A 63 -9.21 -1.35 12.90
N ILE A 64 -8.77 -2.05 11.86
CA ILE A 64 -9.65 -2.62 10.85
C ILE A 64 -10.43 -3.78 11.43
N ASN A 65 -11.76 -3.67 11.38
CA ASN A 65 -12.67 -4.75 11.73
C ASN A 65 -13.45 -5.19 10.50
N VAL A 66 -12.97 -6.25 9.86
CA VAL A 66 -13.58 -6.78 8.62
C VAL A 66 -14.72 -7.76 8.90
N LYS A 67 -14.79 -8.32 10.11
CA LYS A 67 -15.79 -9.34 10.46
C LYS A 67 -17.25 -8.85 10.38
N HIS A 68 -17.48 -7.57 10.53
CA HIS A 68 -18.79 -6.94 10.42
C HIS A 68 -18.95 -6.09 9.15
N SER A 69 -18.04 -6.25 8.20
CA SER A 69 -18.13 -5.54 6.92
C SER A 69 -19.07 -6.28 5.97
N HIS A 70 -20.09 -5.60 5.49
CA HIS A 70 -20.96 -6.11 4.42
C HIS A 70 -20.26 -6.28 3.07
N LYS A 71 -18.98 -5.94 2.99
CA LYS A 71 -18.13 -6.11 1.80
C LYS A 71 -17.35 -7.42 1.80
N TYR A 72 -17.26 -8.12 2.93
CA TYR A 72 -16.46 -9.32 3.06
C TYR A 72 -17.29 -10.48 3.58
N PHE A 73 -17.33 -11.54 2.81
CA PHE A 73 -17.98 -12.80 3.15
C PHE A 73 -16.90 -13.89 3.25
N PRO A 74 -16.45 -14.22 4.44
CA PRO A 74 -15.42 -15.24 4.64
C PRO A 74 -15.94 -16.65 4.29
N PRO A 75 -15.05 -17.61 4.05
CA PRO A 75 -15.41 -19.02 4.04
C PRO A 75 -15.72 -19.48 5.46
N THR A 76 -16.53 -20.53 5.58
CA THR A 76 -16.87 -21.13 6.87
C THR A 76 -15.77 -22.05 7.39
N SER A 77 -14.95 -22.61 6.51
CA SER A 77 -13.79 -23.44 6.87
C SER A 77 -12.60 -22.59 7.27
N ARG A 78 -11.76 -23.13 8.17
CA ARG A 78 -10.47 -22.55 8.52
C ARG A 78 -9.43 -22.66 7.38
N THR A 79 -9.57 -23.65 6.50
CA THR A 79 -8.75 -23.83 5.31
C THR A 79 -9.48 -23.24 4.11
N ALA A 80 -9.17 -21.99 3.82
CA ALA A 80 -9.73 -21.27 2.68
C ALA A 80 -8.98 -21.65 1.39
N GLU A 81 -9.73 -21.86 0.30
CA GLU A 81 -9.16 -22.13 -1.01
C GLU A 81 -8.94 -20.83 -1.78
N SER A 82 -10.00 -20.10 -2.03
CA SER A 82 -9.95 -18.91 -2.89
C SER A 82 -10.57 -17.69 -2.24
N LEU A 83 -9.98 -16.51 -2.46
CA LEU A 83 -10.60 -15.23 -2.21
C LEU A 83 -10.91 -14.55 -3.54
N PHE A 84 -12.18 -14.29 -3.82
CA PHE A 84 -12.59 -13.48 -4.95
C PHE A 84 -12.59 -12.00 -4.55
N ILE A 85 -11.85 -11.18 -5.29
CA ILE A 85 -11.84 -9.72 -5.17
C ILE A 85 -12.65 -9.18 -6.33
N VAL A 86 -13.77 -8.50 -6.03
CA VAL A 86 -14.70 -7.98 -7.03
C VAL A 86 -14.77 -6.46 -6.98
N GLU A 87 -15.17 -5.85 -8.08
CA GLU A 87 -15.22 -4.40 -8.24
C GLU A 87 -16.24 -3.71 -7.34
N GLY A 88 -17.33 -4.39 -6.99
CA GLY A 88 -18.40 -3.78 -6.21
C GLY A 88 -19.42 -4.79 -5.66
N LEU A 89 -20.39 -4.26 -4.92
CA LEU A 89 -21.43 -5.08 -4.29
C LEU A 89 -22.33 -5.80 -5.30
N SER A 90 -22.54 -5.23 -6.51
CA SER A 90 -23.33 -5.86 -7.56
C SER A 90 -22.68 -7.15 -8.06
N ALA A 91 -21.40 -7.10 -8.42
CA ALA A 91 -20.63 -8.27 -8.85
C ALA A 91 -20.51 -9.31 -7.72
N MET A 92 -20.38 -8.84 -6.47
CA MET A 92 -20.33 -9.72 -5.31
C MET A 92 -21.56 -10.61 -5.19
N GLY A 93 -22.78 -10.08 -5.43
CA GLY A 93 -24.02 -10.84 -5.34
C GLY A 93 -24.03 -12.06 -6.26
N SER A 94 -23.56 -11.91 -7.49
CA SER A 94 -23.47 -12.97 -8.49
C SER A 94 -22.50 -14.09 -8.07
N ILE A 95 -21.33 -13.71 -7.53
CA ILE A 95 -20.34 -14.68 -7.05
C ILE A 95 -20.82 -15.39 -5.79
N LEU A 96 -21.46 -14.69 -4.86
CA LEU A 96 -22.00 -15.28 -3.63
C LEU A 96 -23.01 -16.40 -3.91
N GLN A 97 -23.81 -16.28 -4.97
CA GLN A 97 -24.76 -17.31 -5.38
C GLN A 97 -24.10 -18.58 -5.96
N LYS A 98 -22.91 -18.45 -6.52
CA LYS A 98 -22.22 -19.54 -7.25
C LYS A 98 -21.04 -20.14 -6.48
N ARG A 99 -20.47 -19.39 -5.51
CA ARG A 99 -19.29 -19.82 -4.75
C ARG A 99 -19.55 -21.04 -3.88
N ASN A 100 -18.49 -21.74 -3.53
CA ASN A 100 -18.51 -22.69 -2.43
C ASN A 100 -18.35 -21.95 -1.09
N PRO A 101 -19.40 -21.78 -0.26
CA PRO A 101 -19.33 -21.01 0.97
C PRO A 101 -18.40 -21.61 2.03
N VAL A 102 -18.03 -22.88 1.90
CA VAL A 102 -17.13 -23.55 2.84
C VAL A 102 -15.68 -23.15 2.62
N ARG A 103 -15.25 -23.00 1.35
CA ARG A 103 -13.84 -22.85 0.98
C ARG A 103 -13.51 -21.48 0.37
N GLU A 104 -14.52 -20.76 -0.11
CA GLU A 104 -14.33 -19.56 -0.92
C GLU A 104 -14.84 -18.32 -0.19
N GLY A 105 -13.99 -17.30 -0.10
CA GLY A 105 -14.34 -15.97 0.39
C GLY A 105 -14.59 -15.01 -0.76
N VAL A 106 -15.35 -13.95 -0.51
CA VAL A 106 -15.58 -12.85 -1.45
C VAL A 106 -15.36 -11.53 -0.74
N TYR A 107 -14.62 -10.63 -1.39
CA TYR A 107 -14.43 -9.27 -0.93
C TYR A 107 -14.73 -8.28 -2.05
N ALA A 108 -15.64 -7.33 -1.79
CA ALA A 108 -16.00 -6.27 -2.71
C ALA A 108 -15.21 -4.98 -2.43
N LEU A 109 -14.52 -4.47 -3.44
CA LEU A 109 -13.91 -3.15 -3.39
C LEU A 109 -15.00 -2.08 -3.45
N LYS A 110 -14.77 -0.95 -2.79
CA LYS A 110 -15.63 0.24 -2.93
C LYS A 110 -14.96 1.24 -3.88
N GLY A 111 -14.93 0.87 -5.17
CA GLY A 111 -14.28 1.67 -6.20
C GLY A 111 -12.77 1.42 -6.33
N LYS A 112 -12.09 2.35 -7.00
CA LYS A 112 -10.67 2.23 -7.35
C LYS A 112 -9.79 2.41 -6.12
N ILE A 113 -8.88 1.46 -5.90
CA ILE A 113 -7.82 1.61 -4.87
C ILE A 113 -6.80 2.65 -5.34
N LYS A 114 -6.13 3.31 -4.39
CA LYS A 114 -5.02 4.20 -4.72
C LYS A 114 -3.80 3.41 -5.18
N ASN A 115 -3.04 3.98 -6.12
CA ASN A 115 -1.72 3.47 -6.45
C ASN A 115 -0.76 3.77 -5.29
N ALA A 116 -0.53 2.79 -4.43
CA ALA A 116 0.30 2.94 -3.24
C ALA A 116 1.79 2.87 -3.61
N ARG A 117 2.48 4.00 -3.48
CA ARG A 117 3.93 4.14 -3.73
C ARG A 117 4.76 4.22 -2.46
N SER A 118 4.14 4.43 -1.31
CA SER A 118 4.76 4.54 0.01
C SER A 118 3.99 3.73 1.05
N LEU A 119 4.64 3.42 2.18
CA LEU A 119 3.98 2.79 3.34
C LEU A 119 2.85 3.67 3.90
N SER A 120 2.98 4.99 3.78
CA SER A 120 1.92 5.93 4.16
C SER A 120 0.69 5.77 3.26
N ASP A 121 0.88 5.57 1.94
CA ASP A 121 -0.24 5.35 1.02
C ASP A 121 -1.01 4.07 1.36
N LEU A 122 -0.30 3.00 1.78
CA LEU A 122 -0.94 1.78 2.28
C LEU A 122 -1.77 2.06 3.53
N ALA A 123 -1.21 2.83 4.49
CA ALA A 123 -1.85 3.14 5.76
C ALA A 123 -3.07 4.07 5.60
N ASP A 124 -3.05 4.94 4.59
CA ASP A 124 -4.11 5.93 4.36
C ASP A 124 -5.22 5.39 3.44
N ASN A 125 -5.12 4.15 2.94
CA ASN A 125 -6.13 3.53 2.09
C ASN A 125 -6.85 2.38 2.80
N LYS A 126 -8.10 2.62 3.16
CA LYS A 126 -8.92 1.65 3.89
C LYS A 126 -9.10 0.32 3.14
N GLU A 127 -9.32 0.35 1.82
CA GLU A 127 -9.50 -0.85 1.00
C GLU A 127 -8.24 -1.73 1.01
N ILE A 128 -7.06 -1.10 0.93
CA ILE A 128 -5.78 -1.80 1.02
C ILE A 128 -5.59 -2.40 2.41
N LEU A 129 -5.89 -1.65 3.47
CA LEU A 129 -5.80 -2.16 4.84
C LEU A 129 -6.76 -3.32 5.09
N GLU A 130 -7.99 -3.27 4.56
CA GLU A 130 -8.95 -4.37 4.62
C GLU A 130 -8.40 -5.62 3.92
N LEU A 131 -7.85 -5.48 2.69
CA LEU A 131 -7.19 -6.59 1.98
C LEU A 131 -5.99 -7.15 2.74
N MET A 132 -5.13 -6.28 3.27
CA MET A 132 -3.99 -6.71 4.10
C MET A 132 -4.44 -7.45 5.35
N HIS A 133 -5.57 -7.07 5.93
CA HIS A 133 -6.15 -7.77 7.09
C HIS A 133 -6.72 -9.13 6.70
N ILE A 134 -7.54 -9.19 5.64
CA ILE A 134 -8.18 -10.42 5.13
C ILE A 134 -7.15 -11.46 4.72
N LEU A 135 -6.13 -11.03 3.99
CA LEU A 135 -5.08 -11.89 3.44
C LEU A 135 -3.89 -12.09 4.40
N ASN A 136 -3.94 -11.48 5.58
CA ASN A 136 -2.85 -11.46 6.56
C ASN A 136 -1.50 -11.03 5.96
N LEU A 137 -1.52 -10.00 5.11
CA LEU A 137 -0.32 -9.52 4.43
C LEU A 137 0.46 -8.55 5.30
N GLU A 138 1.79 -8.66 5.22
CA GLU A 138 2.74 -7.67 5.75
C GLU A 138 3.68 -7.22 4.62
N PRO A 139 3.86 -5.91 4.40
CA PRO A 139 4.72 -5.40 3.34
C PRO A 139 6.15 -5.94 3.47
N ASN A 140 6.70 -6.37 2.34
CA ASN A 140 8.08 -6.86 2.24
C ASN A 140 8.43 -8.02 3.19
N SER A 141 7.41 -8.76 3.67
CA SER A 141 7.60 -9.91 4.54
C SER A 141 7.27 -11.22 3.80
N PRO A 142 8.29 -11.99 3.39
CA PRO A 142 8.08 -13.26 2.68
C PRO A 142 7.49 -14.37 3.57
N ASN A 143 7.51 -14.17 4.88
CA ASN A 143 7.02 -15.14 5.88
C ASN A 143 5.55 -14.93 6.25
N SER A 144 4.83 -14.03 5.59
CA SER A 144 3.39 -13.86 5.80
C SER A 144 2.66 -15.14 5.41
N THR A 145 1.82 -15.64 6.32
CA THR A 145 0.94 -16.78 6.07
C THR A 145 -0.41 -16.29 5.60
N CYS A 146 -0.66 -16.39 4.30
CA CYS A 146 -1.98 -16.08 3.75
C CYS A 146 -2.96 -17.20 4.09
N PRO A 147 -4.17 -16.90 4.58
CA PRO A 147 -5.19 -17.93 4.85
C PRO A 147 -5.79 -18.53 3.58
N TYR A 148 -5.57 -17.92 2.42
CA TYR A 148 -6.07 -18.37 1.12
C TYR A 148 -4.96 -18.95 0.26
N GLN A 149 -5.28 -19.98 -0.50
CA GLN A 149 -4.35 -20.57 -1.48
C GLN A 149 -4.33 -19.76 -2.78
N LYS A 150 -5.47 -19.18 -3.16
CA LYS A 150 -5.65 -18.41 -4.40
C LYS A 150 -6.32 -17.08 -4.11
N ILE A 151 -5.89 -16.07 -4.82
CA ILE A 151 -6.49 -14.72 -4.85
C ILE A 151 -6.97 -14.51 -6.29
N VAL A 152 -8.27 -14.41 -6.48
CA VAL A 152 -8.88 -14.29 -7.81
C VAL A 152 -9.44 -12.90 -7.98
N ILE A 153 -8.87 -12.13 -8.91
CA ILE A 153 -9.41 -10.82 -9.31
C ILE A 153 -10.52 -11.07 -10.31
N ALA A 154 -11.74 -10.67 -9.97
CA ALA A 154 -12.93 -10.82 -10.80
C ALA A 154 -13.57 -9.44 -11.01
N THR A 155 -13.06 -8.72 -11.99
CA THR A 155 -13.56 -7.41 -12.43
C THR A 155 -14.23 -7.54 -13.78
N ASP A 156 -15.10 -6.58 -14.11
CA ASP A 156 -15.73 -6.53 -15.42
C ASP A 156 -14.68 -6.25 -16.51
N GLN A 157 -14.96 -6.72 -17.73
CA GLN A 157 -14.07 -6.48 -18.89
C GLN A 157 -14.34 -5.13 -19.54
N ASP A 158 -14.34 -4.09 -18.75
CA ASP A 158 -14.45 -2.71 -19.18
C ASP A 158 -13.17 -1.92 -18.80
N PRO A 159 -13.00 -0.68 -19.23
CA PRO A 159 -11.84 0.14 -18.89
C PRO A 159 -11.66 0.37 -17.40
N ASP A 160 -12.74 0.40 -16.61
CA ASP A 160 -12.68 0.61 -15.16
C ASP A 160 -12.21 -0.66 -14.45
N GLY A 161 -12.73 -1.83 -14.83
CA GLY A 161 -12.27 -3.12 -14.31
C GLY A 161 -10.81 -3.41 -14.67
N ALA A 162 -10.39 -3.09 -15.91
CA ALA A 162 -8.98 -3.21 -16.31
C ALA A 162 -8.07 -2.30 -15.48
N HIS A 163 -8.53 -1.08 -15.16
CA HIS A 163 -7.78 -0.17 -14.29
C HIS A 163 -7.68 -0.69 -12.85
N ILE A 164 -8.76 -1.20 -12.26
CA ILE A 164 -8.76 -1.80 -10.92
C ILE A 164 -7.80 -3.00 -10.88
N THR A 165 -7.88 -3.87 -11.89
CA THR A 165 -6.97 -5.01 -12.05
C THR A 165 -5.51 -4.57 -12.06
N SER A 166 -5.17 -3.56 -12.86
CA SER A 166 -3.81 -3.01 -12.94
C SER A 166 -3.31 -2.46 -11.60
N LEU A 167 -4.19 -1.79 -10.85
CA LEU A 167 -3.86 -1.27 -9.52
C LEU A 167 -3.62 -2.39 -8.50
N LEU A 168 -4.43 -3.47 -8.55
CA LEU A 168 -4.23 -4.64 -7.69
C LEU A 168 -2.95 -5.38 -8.04
N ILE A 169 -2.65 -5.59 -9.33
CA ILE A 169 -1.37 -6.18 -9.76
C ILE A 169 -0.20 -5.34 -9.24
N SER A 170 -0.25 -4.03 -9.44
CA SER A 170 0.78 -3.10 -8.96
C SER A 170 0.96 -3.17 -7.44
N LEU A 171 -0.14 -3.27 -6.69
CA LEU A 171 -0.11 -3.44 -5.24
C LEU A 171 0.61 -4.72 -4.83
N PHE A 172 0.23 -5.87 -5.41
CA PHE A 172 0.86 -7.15 -5.09
C PHE A 172 2.31 -7.20 -5.54
N TYR A 173 2.63 -6.70 -6.73
CA TYR A 173 3.99 -6.67 -7.25
C TYR A 173 4.95 -5.84 -6.38
N ASN A 174 4.53 -4.65 -5.98
CA ASN A 174 5.41 -3.74 -5.25
C ASN A 174 5.54 -4.07 -3.76
N TRP A 175 4.50 -4.61 -3.13
CA TRP A 175 4.44 -4.76 -1.68
C TRP A 175 4.40 -6.19 -1.20
N PHE A 176 3.93 -7.11 -2.03
CA PHE A 176 3.72 -8.53 -1.68
C PHE A 176 4.19 -9.47 -2.81
N PRO A 177 5.44 -9.34 -3.33
CA PRO A 177 5.93 -10.05 -4.51
C PRO A 177 5.83 -11.57 -4.36
N TRP A 178 5.95 -12.10 -3.15
CA TRP A 178 5.82 -13.51 -2.85
C TRP A 178 4.43 -14.09 -3.21
N VAL A 179 3.37 -13.27 -3.27
CA VAL A 179 2.04 -13.69 -3.73
C VAL A 179 2.07 -14.09 -5.21
N ILE A 180 2.83 -13.33 -6.00
CA ILE A 180 3.01 -13.59 -7.44
C ILE A 180 3.98 -14.75 -7.65
N GLU A 181 5.10 -14.78 -6.95
CA GLU A 181 6.11 -15.84 -7.01
C GLU A 181 5.53 -17.21 -6.66
N ARG A 182 4.63 -17.27 -5.68
CA ARG A 182 3.90 -18.49 -5.29
C ARG A 182 2.71 -18.80 -6.19
N LYS A 183 2.50 -18.03 -7.27
CA LYS A 183 1.40 -18.22 -8.24
C LYS A 183 0.01 -18.22 -7.57
N MET A 184 -0.16 -17.39 -6.54
CA MET A 184 -1.43 -17.28 -5.82
C MET A 184 -2.41 -16.32 -6.51
N LEU A 185 -1.91 -15.37 -7.33
CA LEU A 185 -2.72 -14.37 -8.01
C LEU A 185 -3.27 -14.91 -9.32
N HIS A 186 -4.59 -14.86 -9.46
CA HIS A 186 -5.33 -15.32 -10.64
C HIS A 186 -6.31 -14.24 -11.10
N PHE A 187 -6.71 -14.33 -12.37
CA PHE A 187 -7.70 -13.45 -12.98
C PHE A 187 -8.86 -14.28 -13.48
N LEU A 188 -10.07 -13.78 -13.30
CA LEU A 188 -11.25 -14.33 -13.91
C LEU A 188 -11.53 -13.55 -15.21
N GLU A 189 -11.29 -14.18 -16.34
CA GLU A 189 -11.67 -13.62 -17.64
C GLU A 189 -13.09 -14.05 -17.96
N THR A 190 -14.00 -13.08 -18.10
CA THR A 190 -15.37 -13.33 -18.58
C THR A 190 -15.41 -13.13 -20.10
N PRO A 191 -15.97 -14.05 -20.88
CA PRO A 191 -16.06 -13.85 -22.32
C PRO A 191 -16.96 -12.64 -22.64
N LEU A 192 -16.53 -11.80 -23.58
CA LEU A 192 -17.29 -10.64 -24.05
C LEU A 192 -18.55 -11.04 -24.83
N VAL A 193 -18.58 -12.27 -25.36
CA VAL A 193 -19.71 -12.82 -26.12
C VAL A 193 -19.90 -14.27 -25.69
N SER A 194 -21.10 -14.61 -25.22
CA SER A 194 -21.55 -16.01 -25.12
C SER A 194 -22.08 -16.45 -26.49
N ALA A 195 -21.47 -17.49 -27.05
CA ALA A 195 -22.00 -18.16 -28.22
C ALA A 195 -23.31 -18.89 -27.90
#